data_01bd5c6447cecf180fc77b63b7d26543
#
_entry.id   01bd5c6447cecf180fc77b63b7d26543
#
_cell.length_a   1.000
_cell.length_b   1.000
_cell.length_c   1.000
_cell.angle_alpha   90.00
_cell.angle_beta   90.00
_cell.angle_gamma   90.00
#
_symmetry.space_group_name_H-M   'P 1'
#
loop_
_entity.id
_entity.type
_entity.pdbx_description
1 polymer ?
#
loop_
_entity_poly.entity_id
_entity_poly.type
_entity_poly.pdbx_seq_one_letter_code
_entity_poly.pdbx_strand_id
1 'polypeptide(L)'
;MYEKVFAYLDAHAEDYAAQLCRWVEVPSVKGEATPGAPFGKDVRRMLDVAMADAKAFGYETRDFDGYACDITLPGESEEAIAVLGHLDVVPAGDNWATLPFTATRVGDQIFARGTSDDKGPALAALYAMNAIKAAGIPLKKSIRLILGCDEESDWEDMAYYCAHTEMPEVGFSPDASFPIINTEKGMIHGFFTGKLAEDGLQVKQLWMGERVNVIPGESKALIAGGQEVADKVAAYAEKTGLPYTAEVTADGVWVTAEGIPGHSAYPEGRRNAIGMMLVLLREMGVTGALKTLADAVGMEHDGASLGCACSDEISGALTCNMGILHIKDGKVTASLDLRCPVAADLSALTNAIRAHLPGFSVDSLEIKEPHHVPADSKLVRSLLDSYTEVTGEPAAPHATGGGTYAKVLKQGVAYGAAFPEDEDLAHQANEYIRVSQMVKAMKIYAAALMKLAAE
;
A
#
# COMPACT_ATOMS: atom_id res chain seq x y z
N MET A 1 -17.18 3.62 -31.99
CA MET A 1 -17.12 2.45 -31.09
C MET A 1 -17.28 2.89 -29.63
N TYR A 2 -16.47 3.80 -29.14
CA TYR A 2 -16.52 4.33 -27.76
C TYR A 2 -17.86 5.02 -27.41
N GLU A 3 -18.49 5.71 -28.34
CA GLU A 3 -19.71 6.51 -28.09
C GLU A 3 -20.83 5.71 -27.40
N LYS A 4 -21.11 4.47 -27.86
CA LYS A 4 -22.13 3.62 -27.23
C LYS A 4 -21.74 3.14 -25.84
N VAL A 5 -20.47 2.79 -25.65
CA VAL A 5 -19.93 2.32 -24.38
C VAL A 5 -19.95 3.47 -23.37
N PHE A 6 -19.49 4.65 -23.75
CA PHE A 6 -19.46 5.82 -22.87
C PHE A 6 -20.87 6.32 -22.52
N ALA A 7 -21.78 6.33 -23.50
CA ALA A 7 -23.19 6.65 -23.24
C ALA A 7 -23.85 5.67 -22.25
N TYR A 8 -23.51 4.39 -22.34
CA TYR A 8 -23.95 3.39 -21.35
C TYR A 8 -23.44 3.74 -19.96
N LEU A 9 -22.14 4.03 -19.80
CA LEU A 9 -21.52 4.35 -18.51
C LEU A 9 -22.11 5.65 -17.92
N ASP A 10 -22.31 6.67 -18.73
CA ASP A 10 -22.97 7.92 -18.29
C ASP A 10 -24.40 7.67 -17.79
N ALA A 11 -25.15 6.82 -18.48
CA ALA A 11 -26.52 6.49 -18.10
C ALA A 11 -26.64 5.66 -16.83
N HIS A 12 -25.58 4.91 -16.45
CA HIS A 12 -25.58 4.02 -15.28
C HIS A 12 -24.71 4.54 -14.11
N ALA A 13 -24.36 5.83 -14.12
CA ALA A 13 -23.58 6.45 -13.05
C ALA A 13 -24.25 6.33 -11.67
N GLU A 14 -25.56 6.54 -11.60
CA GLU A 14 -26.31 6.41 -10.34
C GLU A 14 -26.51 4.95 -9.92
N ASP A 15 -26.63 4.03 -10.87
CA ASP A 15 -26.69 2.59 -10.58
C ASP A 15 -25.36 2.12 -9.96
N TYR A 16 -24.23 2.57 -10.51
CA TYR A 16 -22.90 2.33 -9.92
C TYR A 16 -22.82 2.91 -8.51
N ALA A 17 -23.21 4.16 -8.30
CA ALA A 17 -23.16 4.80 -6.99
C ALA A 17 -24.00 4.05 -5.95
N ALA A 18 -25.21 3.63 -6.32
CA ALA A 18 -26.09 2.85 -5.46
C ALA A 18 -25.51 1.46 -5.14
N GLN A 19 -24.86 0.82 -6.11
CA GLN A 19 -24.24 -0.48 -5.93
C GLN A 19 -22.98 -0.38 -5.06
N LEU A 20 -22.14 0.64 -5.25
CA LEU A 20 -20.99 0.90 -4.39
C LEU A 20 -21.41 1.13 -2.93
N CYS A 21 -22.48 1.90 -2.69
CA CYS A 21 -23.01 2.07 -1.33
C CYS A 21 -23.32 0.72 -0.66
N ARG A 22 -23.90 -0.25 -1.39
CA ARG A 22 -24.15 -1.60 -0.83
C ARG A 22 -22.85 -2.39 -0.57
N TRP A 23 -21.82 -2.23 -1.44
CA TRP A 23 -20.57 -2.94 -1.27
C TRP A 23 -19.79 -2.45 -0.05
N VAL A 24 -19.73 -1.14 0.17
CA VAL A 24 -18.98 -0.57 1.30
C VAL A 24 -19.67 -0.76 2.66
N GLU A 25 -20.97 -1.07 2.66
CA GLU A 25 -21.71 -1.46 3.89
C GLU A 25 -21.36 -2.86 4.40
N VAL A 26 -20.64 -3.67 3.62
CA VAL A 26 -20.07 -4.93 4.07
C VAL A 26 -18.69 -4.66 4.67
N PRO A 27 -18.49 -4.82 6.00
CA PRO A 27 -17.21 -4.53 6.66
C PRO A 27 -16.20 -5.66 6.45
N SER A 28 -15.74 -5.86 5.23
CA SER A 28 -14.88 -6.96 4.79
C SER A 28 -13.43 -6.85 5.29
N VAL A 29 -13.26 -6.58 6.59
CA VAL A 29 -11.97 -6.64 7.28
C VAL A 29 -11.62 -8.11 7.53
N LYS A 30 -10.35 -8.48 7.28
CA LYS A 30 -9.83 -9.83 7.54
C LYS A 30 -10.15 -10.28 8.97
N GLY A 31 -10.78 -11.42 9.11
CA GLY A 31 -11.22 -11.99 10.37
C GLY A 31 -10.79 -13.45 10.54
N GLU A 32 -11.30 -14.11 11.57
CA GLU A 32 -11.00 -15.50 11.86
C GLU A 32 -11.48 -16.43 10.74
N ALA A 33 -10.60 -17.30 10.28
CA ALA A 33 -10.91 -18.30 9.27
C ALA A 33 -11.96 -19.30 9.74
N THR A 34 -12.93 -19.57 8.88
CA THR A 34 -13.95 -20.59 9.09
C THR A 34 -14.15 -21.40 7.79
N PRO A 35 -14.72 -22.61 7.84
CA PRO A 35 -14.95 -23.41 6.63
C PRO A 35 -15.69 -22.62 5.54
N GLY A 36 -15.07 -22.49 4.35
CA GLY A 36 -15.57 -21.72 3.21
C GLY A 36 -15.46 -20.20 3.33
N ALA A 37 -14.80 -19.70 4.38
CA ALA A 37 -14.48 -18.29 4.60
C ALA A 37 -13.07 -18.13 5.18
N PRO A 38 -12.02 -18.30 4.37
CA PRO A 38 -10.63 -18.33 4.82
C PRO A 38 -10.19 -17.03 5.48
N PHE A 39 -10.76 -15.89 5.07
CA PHE A 39 -10.44 -14.57 5.60
C PHE A 39 -11.56 -13.98 6.47
N GLY A 40 -12.47 -14.83 6.96
CA GLY A 40 -13.58 -14.44 7.83
C GLY A 40 -14.91 -14.27 7.10
N LYS A 41 -15.97 -14.22 7.87
CA LYS A 41 -17.36 -14.26 7.37
C LYS A 41 -17.75 -12.98 6.59
N ASP A 42 -17.23 -11.83 6.97
CA ASP A 42 -17.59 -10.57 6.32
C ASP A 42 -16.88 -10.44 4.97
N VAL A 43 -15.62 -10.90 4.84
CA VAL A 43 -14.93 -10.99 3.56
C VAL A 43 -15.64 -11.96 2.63
N ARG A 44 -16.02 -13.14 3.12
CA ARG A 44 -16.82 -14.10 2.36
C ARG A 44 -18.15 -13.50 1.90
N ARG A 45 -18.85 -12.78 2.77
CA ARG A 45 -20.10 -12.08 2.43
C ARG A 45 -19.89 -11.07 1.30
N MET A 46 -18.79 -10.34 1.33
CA MET A 46 -18.45 -9.37 0.26
C MET A 46 -18.23 -10.08 -1.07
N LEU A 47 -17.51 -11.20 -1.07
CA LEU A 47 -17.29 -12.02 -2.26
C LEU A 47 -18.62 -12.54 -2.83
N ASP A 48 -19.52 -13.00 -1.97
CA ASP A 48 -20.87 -13.46 -2.37
C ASP A 48 -21.70 -12.33 -3.00
N VAL A 49 -21.62 -11.11 -2.45
CA VAL A 49 -22.29 -9.92 -2.99
C VAL A 49 -21.73 -9.58 -4.38
N ALA A 50 -20.42 -9.56 -4.54
CA ALA A 50 -19.79 -9.25 -5.82
C ALA A 50 -20.17 -10.28 -6.91
N MET A 51 -20.15 -11.57 -6.58
CA MET A 51 -20.58 -12.62 -7.51
C MET A 51 -22.07 -12.54 -7.84
N ALA A 52 -22.93 -12.20 -6.88
CA ALA A 52 -24.36 -12.05 -7.12
C ALA A 52 -24.65 -10.88 -8.08
N ASP A 53 -23.96 -9.77 -7.90
CA ASP A 53 -24.09 -8.59 -8.77
C ASP A 53 -23.56 -8.88 -10.20
N ALA A 54 -22.44 -9.61 -10.33
CA ALA A 54 -21.94 -10.05 -11.62
C ALA A 54 -22.93 -11.00 -12.33
N LYS A 55 -23.56 -11.92 -11.59
CA LYS A 55 -24.62 -12.79 -12.12
C LYS A 55 -25.85 -12.00 -12.57
N ALA A 56 -26.21 -10.91 -11.87
CA ALA A 56 -27.30 -10.03 -12.28
C ALA A 56 -27.00 -9.31 -13.61
N PHE A 57 -25.74 -9.02 -13.91
CA PHE A 57 -25.30 -8.57 -15.23
C PHE A 57 -25.20 -9.69 -16.27
N GLY A 58 -25.53 -10.94 -15.90
CA GLY A 58 -25.52 -12.10 -16.79
C GLY A 58 -24.12 -12.63 -17.08
N TYR A 59 -23.22 -12.54 -16.11
CA TYR A 59 -21.90 -13.20 -16.13
C TYR A 59 -21.94 -14.55 -15.42
N GLU A 60 -21.14 -15.47 -15.90
CA GLU A 60 -20.72 -16.63 -15.14
C GLU A 60 -19.60 -16.23 -14.16
N THR A 61 -19.65 -16.78 -12.95
CA THR A 61 -18.65 -16.52 -11.92
C THR A 61 -18.08 -17.83 -11.41
N ARG A 62 -16.79 -17.88 -11.14
CA ARG A 62 -16.15 -19.00 -10.47
C ARG A 62 -15.72 -18.58 -9.06
N ASP A 63 -16.07 -19.38 -8.07
CA ASP A 63 -15.65 -19.20 -6.69
C ASP A 63 -14.48 -20.14 -6.40
N PHE A 64 -13.40 -19.62 -5.88
CA PHE A 64 -12.20 -20.37 -5.49
C PHE A 64 -12.19 -20.55 -3.96
N ASP A 65 -13.15 -21.32 -3.46
CA ASP A 65 -13.31 -21.69 -2.04
C ASP A 65 -13.30 -20.51 -1.05
N GLY A 66 -13.76 -19.34 -1.51
CA GLY A 66 -13.80 -18.11 -0.70
C GLY A 66 -12.49 -17.34 -0.63
N TYR A 67 -11.43 -17.78 -1.33
CA TYR A 67 -10.18 -17.02 -1.46
C TYR A 67 -10.32 -15.89 -2.47
N ALA A 68 -10.90 -16.19 -3.62
CA ALA A 68 -11.11 -15.24 -4.72
C ALA A 68 -12.29 -15.67 -5.58
N CYS A 69 -12.74 -14.80 -6.47
CA CYS A 69 -13.59 -15.19 -7.58
C CYS A 69 -13.09 -14.59 -8.89
N ASP A 70 -13.55 -15.16 -10.01
CA ASP A 70 -13.39 -14.52 -11.30
C ASP A 70 -14.72 -14.41 -12.08
N ILE A 71 -14.73 -13.39 -12.96
CA ILE A 71 -15.86 -12.98 -13.79
C ILE A 71 -15.30 -12.81 -15.21
N THR A 72 -15.81 -13.56 -16.17
CA THR A 72 -15.26 -13.53 -17.53
C THR A 72 -16.27 -12.96 -18.52
N LEU A 73 -15.82 -11.97 -19.29
CA LEU A 73 -16.45 -11.56 -20.56
C LEU A 73 -15.73 -12.29 -21.68
N PRO A 74 -16.39 -13.29 -22.34
CA PRO A 74 -15.71 -14.13 -23.32
C PRO A 74 -15.37 -13.37 -24.60
N GLY A 75 -14.21 -13.67 -25.16
CA GLY A 75 -13.76 -13.32 -26.50
C GLY A 75 -13.79 -14.52 -27.45
N GLU A 76 -13.16 -14.36 -28.60
CA GLU A 76 -13.03 -15.42 -29.61
C GLU A 76 -12.00 -16.49 -29.24
N SER A 77 -11.02 -16.13 -28.37
CA SER A 77 -9.96 -17.02 -27.88
C SER A 77 -10.03 -17.23 -26.37
N GLU A 78 -9.33 -18.26 -25.87
CA GLU A 78 -9.18 -18.55 -24.45
C GLU A 78 -8.18 -17.60 -23.76
N GLU A 79 -7.33 -16.89 -24.52
CA GLU A 79 -6.46 -15.86 -23.97
C GLU A 79 -7.30 -14.77 -23.28
N ALA A 80 -6.83 -14.28 -22.17
CA ALA A 80 -7.54 -13.27 -21.41
C ALA A 80 -6.64 -12.08 -21.04
N ILE A 81 -7.26 -10.90 -20.99
CA ILE A 81 -6.72 -9.71 -20.32
C ILE A 81 -7.29 -9.70 -18.90
N ALA A 82 -6.41 -9.63 -17.92
CA ALA A 82 -6.82 -9.58 -16.52
C ALA A 82 -7.08 -8.16 -16.02
N VAL A 83 -8.09 -8.03 -15.15
CA VAL A 83 -8.22 -6.92 -14.21
C VAL A 83 -8.23 -7.54 -12.81
N LEU A 84 -7.30 -7.13 -11.94
CA LEU A 84 -7.16 -7.67 -10.59
C LEU A 84 -7.52 -6.59 -9.57
N GLY A 85 -8.64 -6.78 -8.89
CA GLY A 85 -9.05 -5.96 -7.75
C GLY A 85 -9.21 -6.79 -6.49
N HIS A 86 -9.46 -6.13 -5.37
CA HIS A 86 -9.72 -6.81 -4.10
C HIS A 86 -10.99 -6.34 -3.41
N LEU A 87 -11.47 -7.15 -2.48
CA LEU A 87 -12.73 -6.96 -1.77
C LEU A 87 -12.55 -6.80 -0.26
N ASP A 88 -11.39 -7.21 0.28
CA ASP A 88 -11.03 -6.95 1.66
C ASP A 88 -10.67 -5.48 1.86
N VAL A 89 -10.68 -5.04 3.09
CA VAL A 89 -10.34 -3.66 3.47
C VAL A 89 -9.59 -3.65 4.80
N VAL A 90 -8.72 -2.66 4.98
CA VAL A 90 -8.07 -2.44 6.28
C VAL A 90 -9.09 -2.07 7.36
N PRO A 91 -8.79 -2.30 8.67
CA PRO A 91 -9.60 -1.80 9.76
C PRO A 91 -9.90 -0.31 9.64
N ALA A 92 -11.07 0.11 10.07
CA ALA A 92 -11.49 1.51 9.94
C ALA A 92 -10.54 2.51 10.61
N GLY A 93 -9.97 2.18 11.76
CA GLY A 93 -9.25 3.13 12.59
C GLY A 93 -10.19 4.16 13.23
N ASP A 94 -9.59 5.20 13.80
CA ASP A 94 -10.28 6.27 14.52
C ASP A 94 -10.45 7.54 13.65
N ASN A 95 -11.10 8.56 14.20
CA ASN A 95 -11.25 9.90 13.63
C ASN A 95 -12.12 10.02 12.37
N TRP A 96 -13.07 9.12 12.17
CA TRP A 96 -14.07 9.25 11.13
C TRP A 96 -15.12 10.31 11.48
N ALA A 97 -15.43 11.19 10.52
CA ALA A 97 -16.54 12.14 10.65
C ALA A 97 -17.90 11.47 10.42
N THR A 98 -17.93 10.33 9.72
CA THR A 98 -19.12 9.50 9.45
C THR A 98 -18.87 8.08 9.96
N LEU A 99 -19.85 7.18 9.89
CA LEU A 99 -19.61 5.76 10.19
C LEU A 99 -18.83 5.11 9.04
N PRO A 100 -17.69 4.44 9.31
CA PRO A 100 -16.78 3.96 8.27
C PRO A 100 -17.38 2.91 7.32
N PHE A 101 -18.35 2.12 7.79
CA PHE A 101 -19.05 1.09 7.01
C PHE A 101 -20.52 1.45 6.77
N THR A 102 -20.80 2.75 6.67
CA THR A 102 -22.12 3.25 6.27
C THR A 102 -21.92 4.30 5.20
N ALA A 103 -22.32 3.98 3.98
CA ALA A 103 -22.14 4.90 2.86
C ALA A 103 -22.81 6.25 3.13
N THR A 104 -22.00 7.30 3.17
CA THR A 104 -22.48 8.67 3.35
C THR A 104 -22.24 9.46 2.09
N ARG A 105 -23.30 9.80 1.36
CA ARG A 105 -23.20 10.59 0.14
C ARG A 105 -23.36 12.07 0.41
N VAL A 106 -22.40 12.88 -0.05
CA VAL A 106 -22.46 14.36 -0.01
C VAL A 106 -22.17 14.88 -1.42
N GLY A 107 -23.20 15.27 -2.13
CA GLY A 107 -23.11 15.69 -3.52
C GLY A 107 -22.57 14.56 -4.42
N ASP A 108 -21.42 14.77 -5.01
CA ASP A 108 -20.73 13.82 -5.88
C ASP A 108 -19.85 12.81 -5.10
N GLN A 109 -19.65 13.01 -3.81
CA GLN A 109 -18.75 12.19 -2.98
C GLN A 109 -19.52 11.11 -2.22
N ILE A 110 -18.94 9.92 -2.12
CA ILE A 110 -19.39 8.82 -1.27
C ILE A 110 -18.27 8.49 -0.29
N PHE A 111 -18.53 8.71 1.00
CA PHE A 111 -17.61 8.46 2.10
C PHE A 111 -17.90 7.09 2.72
N ALA A 112 -16.93 6.20 2.71
CA ALA A 112 -16.87 4.96 3.49
C ALA A 112 -15.51 4.29 3.31
N ARG A 113 -15.12 3.37 4.19
CA ARG A 113 -13.95 2.50 4.01
C ARG A 113 -14.17 1.58 2.79
N GLY A 114 -13.17 1.48 1.92
CA GLY A 114 -13.22 0.67 0.70
C GLY A 114 -13.83 1.40 -0.50
N THR A 115 -14.15 2.68 -0.39
CA THR A 115 -14.66 3.44 -1.54
C THR A 115 -13.60 3.66 -2.60
N SER A 116 -12.37 4.01 -2.21
CA SER A 116 -11.24 4.22 -3.12
C SER A 116 -10.30 3.01 -3.19
N ASP A 117 -10.27 2.18 -2.14
CA ASP A 117 -9.34 1.07 -1.97
C ASP A 117 -10.10 -0.19 -1.49
N ASP A 118 -10.43 -1.13 -2.37
CA ASP A 118 -10.45 -1.11 -3.83
C ASP A 118 -11.87 -1.41 -4.38
N LYS A 119 -12.93 -1.48 -3.49
CA LYS A 119 -14.29 -1.85 -3.91
C LYS A 119 -14.87 -0.94 -5.00
N GLY A 120 -14.59 0.37 -4.91
CA GLY A 120 -15.05 1.32 -5.94
C GLY A 120 -14.39 1.07 -7.29
N PRO A 121 -13.06 1.05 -7.40
CA PRO A 121 -12.35 0.74 -8.64
C PRO A 121 -12.65 -0.65 -9.19
N ALA A 122 -12.72 -1.69 -8.34
CA ALA A 122 -13.08 -3.05 -8.74
C ALA A 122 -14.50 -3.10 -9.35
N LEU A 123 -15.47 -2.41 -8.73
CA LEU A 123 -16.81 -2.27 -9.26
C LEU A 123 -16.82 -1.46 -10.56
N ALA A 124 -16.00 -0.41 -10.68
CA ALA A 124 -15.85 0.37 -11.91
C ALA A 124 -15.35 -0.49 -13.07
N ALA A 125 -14.42 -1.41 -12.81
CA ALA A 125 -13.98 -2.38 -13.82
C ALA A 125 -15.11 -3.31 -14.27
N LEU A 126 -15.95 -3.78 -13.36
CA LEU A 126 -17.12 -4.60 -13.70
C LEU A 126 -18.12 -3.81 -14.57
N TYR A 127 -18.35 -2.53 -14.28
CA TYR A 127 -19.21 -1.66 -15.11
C TYR A 127 -18.60 -1.40 -16.48
N ALA A 128 -17.28 -1.22 -16.58
CA ALA A 128 -16.58 -1.10 -17.86
C ALA A 128 -16.78 -2.35 -18.73
N MET A 129 -16.60 -3.54 -18.15
CA MET A 129 -16.88 -4.82 -18.84
C MET A 129 -18.34 -4.91 -19.29
N ASN A 130 -19.28 -4.52 -18.40
CA ASN A 130 -20.71 -4.58 -18.73
C ASN A 130 -21.11 -3.60 -19.84
N ALA A 131 -20.50 -2.44 -19.91
CA ALA A 131 -20.70 -1.47 -21.01
C ALA A 131 -20.20 -2.02 -22.37
N ILE A 132 -19.03 -2.70 -22.37
CA ILE A 132 -18.48 -3.37 -23.56
C ILE A 132 -19.46 -4.46 -24.04
N LYS A 133 -19.94 -5.30 -23.13
CA LYS A 133 -20.93 -6.37 -23.38
C LYS A 133 -22.23 -5.80 -23.94
N ALA A 134 -22.80 -4.78 -23.29
CA ALA A 134 -24.06 -4.16 -23.67
C ALA A 134 -23.97 -3.48 -25.04
N ALA A 135 -22.82 -2.90 -25.37
CA ALA A 135 -22.57 -2.30 -26.69
C ALA A 135 -22.34 -3.35 -27.80
N GLY A 136 -22.22 -4.63 -27.46
CA GLY A 136 -21.97 -5.72 -28.40
C GLY A 136 -20.63 -5.63 -29.11
N ILE A 137 -19.59 -5.16 -28.41
CA ILE A 137 -18.24 -5.03 -28.97
C ILE A 137 -17.61 -6.41 -29.11
N PRO A 138 -17.19 -6.83 -30.33
CA PRO A 138 -16.50 -8.10 -30.51
C PRO A 138 -15.11 -8.02 -29.89
N LEU A 139 -14.73 -9.08 -29.16
CA LEU A 139 -13.43 -9.23 -28.52
C LEU A 139 -12.71 -10.45 -29.06
N LYS A 140 -11.45 -10.33 -29.40
CA LYS A 140 -10.59 -11.47 -29.76
C LYS A 140 -10.14 -12.24 -28.52
N LYS A 141 -9.73 -11.52 -27.49
CA LYS A 141 -9.36 -12.08 -26.19
C LYS A 141 -10.49 -11.88 -25.18
N SER A 142 -10.59 -12.81 -24.26
CA SER A 142 -11.51 -12.65 -23.12
C SER A 142 -11.03 -11.54 -22.18
N ILE A 143 -11.93 -10.97 -21.38
CA ILE A 143 -11.59 -10.08 -20.28
C ILE A 143 -11.98 -10.82 -19.00
N ARG A 144 -11.03 -10.94 -18.06
CA ARG A 144 -11.23 -11.63 -16.80
C ARG A 144 -11.00 -10.66 -15.63
N LEU A 145 -12.07 -10.31 -14.94
CA LEU A 145 -12.00 -9.61 -13.66
C LEU A 145 -11.82 -10.64 -12.55
N ILE A 146 -10.72 -10.53 -11.82
CA ILE A 146 -10.36 -11.39 -10.69
C ILE A 146 -10.47 -10.53 -9.44
N LEU A 147 -11.26 -10.97 -8.47
CA LEU A 147 -11.49 -10.27 -7.22
C LEU A 147 -10.93 -11.10 -6.07
N GLY A 148 -9.85 -10.61 -5.48
CA GLY A 148 -9.18 -11.20 -4.34
C GLY A 148 -9.81 -10.78 -3.00
N CYS A 149 -9.36 -11.43 -1.94
CA CYS A 149 -9.91 -11.28 -0.59
C CYS A 149 -8.85 -11.14 0.50
N ASP A 150 -7.57 -10.87 0.15
CA ASP A 150 -6.45 -10.81 1.11
C ASP A 150 -5.32 -9.86 0.63
N GLU A 151 -5.65 -8.81 -0.13
CA GLU A 151 -4.67 -7.86 -0.67
C GLU A 151 -3.96 -7.11 0.44
N GLU A 152 -4.71 -6.66 1.40
CA GLU A 152 -4.28 -5.83 2.52
C GLU A 152 -3.43 -6.57 3.57
N SER A 153 -3.12 -7.86 3.30
CA SER A 153 -2.41 -8.72 4.24
C SER A 153 -1.35 -9.58 3.56
N ASP A 154 -1.62 -10.87 3.39
CA ASP A 154 -0.61 -11.88 3.08
C ASP A 154 -0.65 -12.40 1.63
N TRP A 155 -1.67 -12.02 0.83
CA TRP A 155 -1.92 -12.45 -0.55
C TRP A 155 -2.10 -13.98 -0.69
N GLU A 156 -2.58 -14.65 0.35
CA GLU A 156 -2.87 -16.09 0.31
C GLU A 156 -3.94 -16.44 -0.73
N ASP A 157 -4.84 -15.50 -1.02
CA ASP A 157 -5.89 -15.59 -2.03
C ASP A 157 -5.32 -15.73 -3.44
N MET A 158 -4.35 -14.89 -3.82
CA MET A 158 -3.70 -14.95 -5.13
C MET A 158 -2.82 -16.18 -5.25
N ALA A 159 -2.15 -16.59 -4.18
CA ALA A 159 -1.42 -17.87 -4.15
C ALA A 159 -2.36 -19.05 -4.38
N TYR A 160 -3.55 -19.05 -3.72
CA TYR A 160 -4.57 -20.07 -3.91
C TYR A 160 -5.14 -20.05 -5.33
N TYR A 161 -5.49 -18.88 -5.85
CA TYR A 161 -6.03 -18.71 -7.20
C TYR A 161 -5.06 -19.26 -8.26
N CYS A 162 -3.78 -18.84 -8.21
CA CYS A 162 -2.75 -19.31 -9.14
C CYS A 162 -2.48 -20.81 -9.07
N ALA A 163 -2.71 -21.45 -7.92
CA ALA A 163 -2.58 -22.90 -7.77
C ALA A 163 -3.76 -23.68 -8.39
N HIS A 164 -4.92 -23.04 -8.63
CA HIS A 164 -6.15 -23.69 -9.08
C HIS A 164 -6.58 -23.31 -10.50
N THR A 165 -6.01 -22.27 -11.07
CA THR A 165 -6.30 -21.85 -12.44
C THR A 165 -5.12 -21.10 -13.06
N GLU A 166 -5.05 -21.09 -14.39
CA GLU A 166 -4.05 -20.32 -15.10
C GLU A 166 -4.34 -18.82 -15.00
N MET A 167 -3.35 -18.07 -14.53
CA MET A 167 -3.38 -16.62 -14.46
C MET A 167 -3.13 -16.04 -15.86
N PRO A 168 -3.93 -15.08 -16.35
CA PRO A 168 -3.60 -14.36 -17.57
C PRO A 168 -2.22 -13.69 -17.47
N GLU A 169 -1.46 -13.66 -18.55
CA GLU A 169 -0.13 -13.05 -18.52
C GLU A 169 -0.15 -11.52 -18.46
N VAL A 170 -1.19 -10.89 -19.02
CA VAL A 170 -1.27 -9.45 -19.27
C VAL A 170 -2.51 -8.85 -18.60
N GLY A 171 -2.36 -7.73 -17.95
CA GLY A 171 -3.47 -7.04 -17.33
C GLY A 171 -3.07 -5.88 -16.45
N PHE A 172 -4.02 -5.40 -15.65
CA PHE A 172 -3.78 -4.30 -14.70
C PHE A 172 -4.57 -4.48 -13.41
N SER A 173 -4.10 -3.82 -12.35
CA SER A 173 -4.86 -3.62 -11.12
C SER A 173 -5.40 -2.18 -11.07
N PRO A 174 -6.68 -1.97 -10.76
CA PRO A 174 -7.26 -0.63 -10.62
C PRO A 174 -6.95 0.04 -9.27
N ASP A 175 -6.13 -0.60 -8.46
CA ASP A 175 -5.83 -0.26 -7.07
C ASP A 175 -4.58 0.64 -6.96
N ALA A 176 -4.61 1.83 -7.54
CA ALA A 176 -3.54 2.81 -7.46
C ALA A 176 -3.96 4.18 -8.05
N SER A 177 -3.06 4.85 -8.77
CA SER A 177 -3.30 6.14 -9.40
C SER A 177 -3.12 6.11 -10.91
N PHE A 178 -3.84 7.00 -11.61
CA PHE A 178 -3.56 7.34 -12.98
C PHE A 178 -2.34 8.28 -13.10
N PRO A 179 -1.66 8.36 -14.31
CA PRO A 179 -2.03 7.65 -15.53
C PRO A 179 -1.64 6.17 -15.55
N ILE A 180 -0.55 5.73 -14.94
CA ILE A 180 -0.13 4.33 -14.84
C ILE A 180 1.08 4.19 -13.92
N ILE A 181 1.10 3.14 -13.12
CA ILE A 181 2.28 2.69 -12.39
C ILE A 181 2.76 1.42 -13.05
N ASN A 182 3.83 1.53 -13.83
CA ASN A 182 4.45 0.39 -14.53
C ASN A 182 5.64 -0.20 -13.77
N THR A 183 5.97 0.38 -12.62
CA THR A 183 7.14 0.02 -11.82
C THR A 183 6.80 0.05 -10.35
N GLU A 184 6.94 -1.07 -9.67
CA GLU A 184 6.80 -1.19 -8.22
C GLU A 184 8.13 -1.64 -7.63
N LYS A 185 8.67 -0.87 -6.68
CA LYS A 185 9.93 -1.19 -5.99
C LYS A 185 9.85 -2.52 -5.27
N GLY A 186 11.01 -3.15 -5.10
CA GLY A 186 11.17 -4.25 -4.18
C GLY A 186 11.02 -3.78 -2.73
N MET A 187 10.79 -4.72 -1.82
CA MET A 187 10.57 -4.42 -0.41
C MET A 187 11.36 -5.40 0.45
N ILE A 188 12.00 -4.85 1.50
CA ILE A 188 12.58 -5.64 2.58
C ILE A 188 11.98 -5.13 3.88
N HIS A 189 11.13 -5.92 4.52
CA HIS A 189 10.64 -5.67 5.88
C HIS A 189 11.35 -6.61 6.85
N GLY A 190 11.91 -6.08 7.92
CA GLY A 190 12.57 -6.90 8.90
C GLY A 190 12.33 -6.44 10.33
N PHE A 191 12.27 -7.41 11.25
CA PHE A 191 12.36 -7.18 12.69
C PHE A 191 13.67 -7.74 13.21
N PHE A 192 14.32 -6.94 14.05
CA PHE A 192 15.65 -7.22 14.57
C PHE A 192 15.68 -7.00 16.08
N THR A 193 16.23 -7.96 16.82
CA THR A 193 16.34 -7.86 18.29
C THR A 193 17.78 -7.91 18.73
N GLY A 194 18.20 -6.90 19.51
CA GLY A 194 19.49 -6.81 20.16
C GLY A 194 19.39 -6.75 21.69
N LYS A 195 20.49 -6.96 22.40
CA LYS A 195 20.53 -6.85 23.87
C LYS A 195 20.65 -5.37 24.26
N LEU A 196 19.80 -4.90 25.20
CA LEU A 196 19.97 -3.61 25.85
C LEU A 196 21.28 -3.61 26.66
N ALA A 197 22.08 -2.55 26.55
CA ALA A 197 23.29 -2.40 27.31
C ALA A 197 23.00 -2.09 28.79
N GLU A 198 23.86 -2.59 29.66
CA GLU A 198 23.80 -2.35 31.10
C GLU A 198 24.75 -1.21 31.55
N ASP A 199 25.60 -0.73 30.62
CA ASP A 199 26.53 0.39 30.81
C ASP A 199 26.11 1.63 30.00
N GLY A 200 26.76 2.76 30.25
CA GLY A 200 26.44 4.04 29.58
C GLY A 200 25.14 4.66 30.06
N LEU A 201 24.50 5.44 29.18
CA LEU A 201 23.23 6.08 29.46
C LEU A 201 22.12 5.03 29.59
N GLN A 202 21.43 5.03 30.71
CA GLN A 202 20.38 4.06 30.99
C GLN A 202 19.01 4.54 30.46
N VAL A 203 18.46 3.85 29.48
CA VAL A 203 17.10 4.06 28.95
C VAL A 203 16.17 3.05 29.60
N LYS A 204 15.26 3.53 30.44
CA LYS A 204 14.35 2.68 31.24
C LYS A 204 13.14 2.22 30.43
N GLN A 205 12.59 3.12 29.59
CA GLN A 205 11.44 2.83 28.75
C GLN A 205 11.61 3.50 27.40
N LEU A 206 11.19 2.78 26.37
CA LEU A 206 11.16 3.26 25.01
C LEU A 206 10.15 2.38 24.27
N TRP A 207 9.08 3.02 23.79
CA TRP A 207 8.05 2.35 23.01
C TRP A 207 7.58 3.32 21.96
N MET A 208 7.93 3.08 20.70
CA MET A 208 7.75 4.04 19.63
C MET A 208 7.32 3.35 18.34
N GLY A 209 6.33 3.96 17.65
CA GLY A 209 5.81 3.49 16.39
C GLY A 209 4.91 2.24 16.53
N GLU A 210 4.00 2.10 15.59
CA GLU A 210 3.01 1.03 15.55
C GLU A 210 3.03 0.27 14.23
N ARG A 211 3.53 0.90 13.16
CA ARG A 211 3.55 0.34 11.81
C ARG A 211 4.92 0.49 11.17
N VAL A 212 5.37 -0.56 10.48
CA VAL A 212 6.69 -0.62 9.84
C VAL A 212 6.85 0.40 8.71
N ASN A 213 5.77 0.63 7.95
CA ASN A 213 5.74 1.49 6.77
C ASN A 213 5.35 2.96 7.07
N VAL A 214 5.34 3.36 8.34
CA VAL A 214 5.06 4.74 8.76
C VAL A 214 6.34 5.38 9.28
N ILE A 215 6.61 6.62 8.88
CA ILE A 215 7.62 7.49 9.49
C ILE A 215 6.99 8.09 10.76
N PRO A 216 7.46 7.75 11.98
CA PRO A 216 6.84 8.23 13.20
C PRO A 216 7.01 9.74 13.40
N GLY A 217 5.92 10.42 13.75
CA GLY A 217 5.92 11.86 14.03
C GLY A 217 6.26 12.22 15.47
N GLU A 218 6.20 11.28 16.40
CA GLU A 218 6.58 11.49 17.81
C GLU A 218 7.34 10.27 18.33
N SER A 219 8.27 10.51 19.22
CA SER A 219 8.95 9.46 19.98
C SER A 219 9.19 9.88 21.42
N LYS A 220 9.06 8.93 22.38
CA LYS A 220 9.25 9.17 23.80
C LYS A 220 10.15 8.12 24.44
N ALA A 221 11.07 8.57 25.28
CA ALA A 221 11.95 7.71 26.08
C ALA A 221 12.02 8.19 27.53
N LEU A 222 11.99 7.24 28.49
CA LEU A 222 12.30 7.51 29.89
C LEU A 222 13.77 7.18 30.14
N ILE A 223 14.55 8.18 30.50
CA ILE A 223 15.99 8.11 30.73
C ILE A 223 16.28 8.21 32.23
N ALA A 224 17.20 7.39 32.75
CA ALA A 224 17.63 7.50 34.13
C ALA A 224 18.45 8.78 34.33
N GLY A 225 18.17 9.53 35.39
CA GLY A 225 18.85 10.77 35.75
C GLY A 225 17.87 11.82 36.22
N GLY A 226 18.34 13.06 36.29
CA GLY A 226 17.60 14.20 36.79
C GLY A 226 17.77 15.44 35.89
N GLN A 227 17.94 16.62 36.51
CA GLN A 227 18.04 17.90 35.80
C GLN A 227 19.23 17.91 34.81
N GLU A 228 20.30 17.26 35.11
CA GLU A 228 21.49 17.17 34.23
C GLU A 228 21.23 16.48 32.91
N VAL A 229 20.26 15.54 32.87
CA VAL A 229 19.77 14.90 31.60
C VAL A 229 18.93 15.90 30.83
N ALA A 230 17.99 16.58 31.51
CA ALA A 230 17.14 17.60 30.87
C ALA A 230 17.96 18.73 30.26
N ASP A 231 19.02 19.19 30.99
CA ASP A 231 19.91 20.27 30.51
C ASP A 231 20.69 19.82 29.24
N LYS A 232 21.13 18.58 29.17
CA LYS A 232 21.78 18.02 27.97
C LYS A 232 20.81 17.96 26.79
N VAL A 233 19.55 17.56 26.99
CA VAL A 233 18.52 17.55 25.96
C VAL A 233 18.28 18.95 25.44
N ALA A 234 18.12 19.93 26.33
CA ALA A 234 17.91 21.34 25.98
C ALA A 234 19.10 21.90 25.17
N ALA A 235 20.33 21.66 25.62
CA ALA A 235 21.54 22.07 24.91
C ALA A 235 21.65 21.42 23.50
N TYR A 236 21.23 20.17 23.37
CA TYR A 236 21.23 19.47 22.07
C TYR A 236 20.13 20.05 21.16
N ALA A 237 18.93 20.33 21.69
CA ALA A 237 17.86 20.97 20.96
C ALA A 237 18.29 22.36 20.44
N GLU A 238 18.93 23.18 21.29
CA GLU A 238 19.45 24.49 20.89
C GLU A 238 20.54 24.36 19.81
N LYS A 239 21.50 23.43 19.99
CA LYS A 239 22.57 23.18 19.01
C LYS A 239 22.06 22.76 17.65
N THR A 240 21.02 21.94 17.59
CA THR A 240 20.54 21.34 16.34
C THR A 240 19.34 22.06 15.71
N GLY A 241 18.65 22.88 16.50
CA GLY A 241 17.37 23.48 16.11
C GLY A 241 16.21 22.49 15.98
N LEU A 242 16.40 21.24 16.46
CA LEU A 242 15.41 20.18 16.38
C LEU A 242 14.48 20.21 17.60
N PRO A 243 13.21 19.87 17.45
CA PRO A 243 12.22 19.95 18.52
C PRO A 243 12.35 18.73 19.47
N TYR A 244 13.10 18.93 20.54
CA TYR A 244 13.15 18.04 21.68
C TYR A 244 12.64 18.72 22.93
N THR A 245 11.94 17.99 23.77
CA THR A 245 11.52 18.44 25.11
C THR A 245 11.93 17.43 26.16
N ALA A 246 12.11 17.89 27.41
CA ALA A 246 12.45 17.04 28.53
C ALA A 246 11.66 17.43 29.77
N GLU A 247 11.09 16.45 30.46
CA GLU A 247 10.34 16.61 31.71
C GLU A 247 10.96 15.74 32.79
N VAL A 248 11.43 16.38 33.89
CA VAL A 248 12.01 15.69 35.03
C VAL A 248 10.90 15.17 35.93
N THR A 249 10.92 13.87 36.22
CA THR A 249 9.98 13.17 37.10
C THR A 249 10.68 12.40 38.20
N ALA A 250 9.91 11.82 39.13
CA ALA A 250 10.49 10.96 40.18
C ALA A 250 11.15 9.68 39.62
N ASP A 251 10.68 9.22 38.46
CA ASP A 251 11.20 7.97 37.84
C ASP A 251 12.37 8.19 36.88
N GLY A 252 12.69 9.45 36.55
CA GLY A 252 13.71 9.85 35.59
C GLY A 252 13.27 11.03 34.74
N VAL A 253 13.84 11.14 33.54
CA VAL A 253 13.52 12.23 32.61
C VAL A 253 12.79 11.66 31.40
N TRP A 254 11.55 12.09 31.16
CA TRP A 254 10.86 11.85 29.90
C TRP A 254 11.39 12.80 28.84
N VAL A 255 11.88 12.22 27.77
CA VAL A 255 12.36 12.97 26.61
C VAL A 255 11.43 12.68 25.44
N THR A 256 10.95 13.75 24.79
CA THR A 256 10.13 13.68 23.60
C THR A 256 10.87 14.29 22.42
N ALA A 257 10.85 13.63 21.27
CA ALA A 257 11.28 14.18 19.99
C ALA A 257 10.08 14.28 19.04
N GLU A 258 9.91 15.43 18.39
CA GLU A 258 8.83 15.69 17.44
C GLU A 258 9.38 15.67 16.01
N GLY A 259 8.97 14.69 15.25
CA GLY A 259 9.30 14.50 13.84
C GLY A 259 8.27 15.14 12.91
N ILE A 260 8.28 14.68 11.66
CA ILE A 260 7.28 15.01 10.63
C ILE A 260 6.82 13.67 10.04
N PRO A 261 5.60 13.22 10.35
CA PRO A 261 5.14 11.90 9.94
C PRO A 261 4.88 11.79 8.44
N GLY A 262 4.84 10.55 7.94
CA GLY A 262 4.51 10.26 6.56
C GLY A 262 4.65 8.78 6.23
N HIS A 263 4.43 8.43 4.97
CA HIS A 263 4.65 7.09 4.47
C HIS A 263 6.14 6.85 4.18
N SER A 264 6.66 5.66 4.52
CA SER A 264 8.08 5.31 4.40
C SER A 264 8.62 5.35 2.97
N ALA A 265 7.76 5.12 1.98
CA ALA A 265 8.14 5.17 0.57
C ALA A 265 8.39 6.60 0.04
N TYR A 266 7.90 7.63 0.75
CA TYR A 266 7.97 9.04 0.35
C TYR A 266 8.52 9.90 1.50
N PRO A 267 9.82 9.76 1.82
CA PRO A 267 10.42 10.39 2.98
C PRO A 267 10.77 11.87 2.77
N GLU A 268 10.60 12.42 1.57
CA GLU A 268 10.96 13.79 1.24
C GLU A 268 10.18 14.79 2.12
N GLY A 269 10.91 15.67 2.80
CA GLY A 269 10.34 16.64 3.73
C GLY A 269 9.81 16.03 5.05
N ARG A 270 9.96 14.72 5.25
CA ARG A 270 9.61 14.03 6.49
C ARG A 270 10.80 13.94 7.44
N ARG A 271 10.52 13.60 8.70
CA ARG A 271 11.57 13.44 9.72
C ARG A 271 11.15 12.40 10.73
N ASN A 272 11.91 11.30 10.76
CA ASN A 272 11.63 10.18 11.64
C ASN A 272 11.97 10.51 13.09
N ALA A 273 10.97 10.55 13.97
CA ALA A 273 11.15 10.84 15.39
C ALA A 273 11.95 9.76 16.13
N ILE A 274 11.87 8.49 15.71
CA ILE A 274 12.72 7.41 16.26
C ILE A 274 14.19 7.68 15.95
N GLY A 275 14.50 8.04 14.70
CA GLY A 275 15.85 8.41 14.29
C GLY A 275 16.39 9.61 15.07
N MET A 276 15.55 10.63 15.26
CA MET A 276 15.90 11.77 16.13
C MET A 276 16.27 11.32 17.54
N MET A 277 15.42 10.49 18.17
CA MET A 277 15.68 9.99 19.52
C MET A 277 16.98 9.19 19.58
N LEU A 278 17.22 8.29 18.65
CA LEU A 278 18.45 7.47 18.60
C LEU A 278 19.71 8.33 18.50
N VAL A 279 19.71 9.36 17.64
CA VAL A 279 20.86 10.27 17.49
C VAL A 279 21.09 11.07 18.77
N LEU A 280 20.04 11.57 19.43
CA LEU A 280 20.15 12.23 20.73
C LEU A 280 20.73 11.28 21.79
N LEU A 281 20.21 10.05 21.91
CA LEU A 281 20.70 9.07 22.88
C LEU A 281 22.17 8.72 22.65
N ARG A 282 22.61 8.61 21.38
CA ARG A 282 24.02 8.42 21.02
C ARG A 282 24.90 9.57 21.51
N GLU A 283 24.50 10.82 21.26
CA GLU A 283 25.23 12.01 21.72
C GLU A 283 25.29 12.09 23.27
N MET A 284 24.29 11.54 23.96
CA MET A 284 24.25 11.46 25.41
C MET A 284 25.02 10.26 26.00
N GLY A 285 25.57 9.40 25.15
CA GLY A 285 26.46 8.31 25.57
C GLY A 285 25.77 6.97 25.78
N VAL A 286 24.68 6.67 25.07
CA VAL A 286 24.10 5.32 25.02
C VAL A 286 25.10 4.34 24.36
N THR A 287 25.06 3.08 24.77
CA THR A 287 25.93 1.99 24.26
C THR A 287 25.08 0.83 23.73
N GLY A 288 25.73 -0.21 23.22
CA GLY A 288 25.09 -1.46 22.77
C GLY A 288 24.10 -1.27 21.63
N ALA A 289 22.99 -2.00 21.68
CA ALA A 289 22.01 -2.06 20.58
C ALA A 289 21.47 -0.69 20.13
N LEU A 290 21.15 0.21 21.08
CA LEU A 290 20.65 1.55 20.73
C LEU A 290 21.70 2.39 19.99
N LYS A 291 22.98 2.29 20.42
CA LYS A 291 24.07 2.95 19.69
C LYS A 291 24.26 2.36 18.29
N THR A 292 24.21 1.05 18.16
CA THR A 292 24.30 0.37 16.86
C THR A 292 23.20 0.87 15.90
N LEU A 293 21.95 0.96 16.36
CA LEU A 293 20.85 1.49 15.54
C LEU A 293 21.04 2.97 15.19
N ALA A 294 21.53 3.76 16.15
CA ALA A 294 21.81 5.18 15.89
C ALA A 294 22.90 5.39 14.82
N ASP A 295 23.91 4.52 14.82
CA ASP A 295 25.02 4.57 13.87
C ASP A 295 24.64 4.00 12.50
N ALA A 296 23.79 2.95 12.47
CA ALA A 296 23.41 2.25 11.24
C ALA A 296 22.25 2.92 10.48
N VAL A 297 21.34 3.56 11.20
CA VAL A 297 20.14 4.18 10.57
C VAL A 297 20.06 5.66 10.92
N GLY A 298 20.12 6.03 12.19
CA GLY A 298 20.03 7.42 12.61
C GLY A 298 18.80 8.12 12.04
N MET A 299 19.01 9.30 11.43
CA MET A 299 17.97 10.09 10.78
C MET A 299 17.97 9.95 9.26
N GLU A 300 18.74 9.04 8.70
CA GLU A 300 18.84 8.81 7.27
C GLU A 300 17.57 8.13 6.72
N HIS A 301 17.27 8.43 5.47
CA HIS A 301 16.14 7.83 4.76
C HIS A 301 16.55 7.03 3.52
N ASP A 302 17.85 6.95 3.24
CA ASP A 302 18.43 6.27 2.07
C ASP A 302 19.21 5.00 2.43
N GLY A 303 19.39 4.72 3.73
CA GLY A 303 20.15 3.57 4.23
C GLY A 303 21.65 3.64 3.94
N ALA A 304 22.23 4.83 3.78
CA ALA A 304 23.65 4.99 3.48
C ALA A 304 24.55 4.38 4.57
N SER A 305 24.30 4.72 5.83
CA SER A 305 25.05 4.16 6.97
C SER A 305 24.78 2.66 7.20
N LEU A 306 23.67 2.14 6.67
CA LEU A 306 23.35 0.71 6.67
C LEU A 306 24.04 -0.05 5.51
N GLY A 307 24.73 0.67 4.61
CA GLY A 307 25.37 0.10 3.43
C GLY A 307 24.38 -0.31 2.33
N CYS A 308 23.17 0.25 2.34
CA CYS A 308 22.08 -0.10 1.45
C CYS A 308 21.78 0.96 0.39
N ALA A 309 22.39 2.16 0.45
CA ALA A 309 22.10 3.22 -0.49
C ALA A 309 22.40 2.81 -1.93
N CYS A 310 21.38 2.84 -2.77
CA CYS A 310 21.48 2.58 -4.20
C CYS A 310 20.34 3.28 -4.95
N SER A 311 20.47 3.41 -6.26
CA SER A 311 19.44 4.01 -7.12
C SER A 311 19.53 3.48 -8.54
N ASP A 312 18.45 3.58 -9.30
CA ASP A 312 18.42 3.37 -10.73
C ASP A 312 17.61 4.46 -11.46
N GLU A 313 17.71 4.48 -12.78
CA GLU A 313 17.00 5.47 -13.62
C GLU A 313 15.50 5.17 -13.76
N ILE A 314 15.06 3.95 -13.45
CA ILE A 314 13.67 3.50 -13.64
C ILE A 314 12.83 3.83 -12.40
N SER A 315 13.34 3.50 -11.21
CA SER A 315 12.59 3.56 -9.96
C SER A 315 13.17 4.54 -8.92
N GLY A 316 14.28 5.19 -9.21
CA GLY A 316 14.92 6.17 -8.35
C GLY A 316 15.70 5.55 -7.18
N ALA A 317 15.86 6.31 -6.09
CA ALA A 317 16.67 5.92 -4.94
C ALA A 317 15.96 4.93 -4.00
N LEU A 318 16.75 4.12 -3.30
CA LEU A 318 16.26 3.32 -2.15
C LEU A 318 15.75 4.25 -1.04
N THR A 319 14.66 3.84 -0.38
CA THR A 319 14.24 4.47 0.88
C THR A 319 14.35 3.48 2.03
N CYS A 320 14.72 3.98 3.22
CA CYS A 320 14.89 3.18 4.44
C CYS A 320 14.19 3.89 5.60
N ASN A 321 13.34 3.18 6.32
CA ASN A 321 12.60 3.69 7.47
C ASN A 321 12.72 2.73 8.66
N MET A 322 12.85 3.29 9.86
CA MET A 322 12.62 2.58 11.12
C MET A 322 11.25 2.99 11.64
N GLY A 323 10.26 2.10 11.45
CA GLY A 323 8.87 2.40 11.81
C GLY A 323 8.54 2.07 13.27
N ILE A 324 9.25 1.12 13.88
CA ILE A 324 8.99 0.60 15.23
C ILE A 324 10.32 0.46 15.99
N LEU A 325 10.31 0.87 17.26
CA LEU A 325 11.44 0.65 18.19
C LEU A 325 10.92 0.47 19.62
N HIS A 326 11.23 -0.66 20.23
CA HIS A 326 10.77 -1.00 21.57
C HIS A 326 11.90 -1.50 22.47
N ILE A 327 11.82 -1.20 23.78
CA ILE A 327 12.59 -1.86 24.82
C ILE A 327 11.64 -2.69 25.68
N LYS A 328 11.89 -3.98 25.78
CA LYS A 328 11.14 -4.90 26.64
C LYS A 328 12.06 -6.02 27.13
N ASP A 329 11.99 -6.34 28.44
CA ASP A 329 12.72 -7.44 29.07
C ASP A 329 14.24 -7.48 28.76
N GLY A 330 14.88 -6.29 28.77
CA GLY A 330 16.31 -6.14 28.46
C GLY A 330 16.68 -6.34 26.99
N LYS A 331 15.69 -6.31 26.10
CA LYS A 331 15.89 -6.42 24.65
C LYS A 331 15.44 -5.15 23.95
N VAL A 332 16.11 -4.83 22.87
CA VAL A 332 15.77 -3.75 21.93
C VAL A 332 15.26 -4.40 20.64
N THR A 333 14.01 -4.19 20.29
CA THR A 333 13.43 -4.66 19.03
C THR A 333 13.17 -3.48 18.11
N ALA A 334 13.67 -3.54 16.88
CA ALA A 334 13.52 -2.51 15.85
C ALA A 334 12.96 -3.12 14.56
N SER A 335 12.15 -2.38 13.83
CA SER A 335 11.76 -2.72 12.47
C SER A 335 12.48 -1.86 11.44
N LEU A 336 12.79 -2.45 10.30
CA LEU A 336 13.25 -1.74 9.10
C LEU A 336 12.30 -2.01 7.93
N ASP A 337 11.99 -0.95 7.19
CA ASP A 337 11.26 -0.98 5.92
C ASP A 337 12.12 -0.32 4.85
N LEU A 338 12.59 -1.11 3.90
CA LEU A 338 13.35 -0.63 2.74
C LEU A 338 12.50 -0.79 1.47
N ARG A 339 12.44 0.29 0.65
CA ARG A 339 11.88 0.25 -0.69
C ARG A 339 13.03 0.28 -1.68
N CYS A 340 13.22 -0.86 -2.36
CA CYS A 340 14.43 -1.16 -3.12
C CYS A 340 14.23 -0.88 -4.61
N PRO A 341 15.16 -0.18 -5.27
CA PRO A 341 15.12 0.01 -6.72
C PRO A 341 15.01 -1.31 -7.49
N VAL A 342 14.48 -1.25 -8.71
CA VAL A 342 14.27 -2.42 -9.57
C VAL A 342 15.58 -3.15 -9.87
N ALA A 343 16.68 -2.42 -10.04
CA ALA A 343 17.98 -3.00 -10.32
C ALA A 343 18.75 -3.44 -9.06
N ALA A 344 18.17 -3.31 -7.85
CA ALA A 344 18.85 -3.65 -6.62
C ALA A 344 18.96 -5.16 -6.42
N ASP A 345 20.10 -5.62 -5.93
CA ASP A 345 20.29 -6.98 -5.43
C ASP A 345 19.80 -7.09 -4.00
N LEU A 346 18.57 -7.59 -3.81
CA LEU A 346 17.94 -7.72 -2.50
C LEU A 346 18.72 -8.64 -1.55
N SER A 347 19.43 -9.63 -2.08
CA SER A 347 20.30 -10.50 -1.27
C SER A 347 21.52 -9.75 -0.76
N ALA A 348 22.15 -8.92 -1.61
CA ALA A 348 23.26 -8.07 -1.21
C ALA A 348 22.81 -7.04 -0.15
N LEU A 349 21.65 -6.39 -0.32
CA LEU A 349 21.07 -5.46 0.66
C LEU A 349 20.78 -6.14 2.00
N THR A 350 20.20 -7.35 1.97
CA THR A 350 19.94 -8.12 3.19
C THR A 350 21.24 -8.47 3.93
N ASN A 351 22.31 -8.81 3.21
CA ASN A 351 23.62 -9.06 3.81
C ASN A 351 24.26 -7.79 4.39
N ALA A 352 24.08 -6.64 3.74
CA ALA A 352 24.53 -5.35 4.24
C ALA A 352 23.82 -5.00 5.56
N ILE A 353 22.49 -5.16 5.64
CA ILE A 353 21.72 -4.95 6.88
C ILE A 353 22.31 -5.80 8.03
N ARG A 354 22.51 -7.08 7.79
CA ARG A 354 23.09 -7.98 8.83
C ARG A 354 24.49 -7.58 9.26
N ALA A 355 25.32 -7.14 8.32
CA ALA A 355 26.69 -6.71 8.59
C ALA A 355 26.75 -5.42 9.43
N HIS A 356 25.82 -4.49 9.24
CA HIS A 356 25.76 -3.20 9.93
C HIS A 356 24.94 -3.22 11.22
N LEU A 357 24.28 -4.34 11.54
CA LEU A 357 23.58 -4.56 12.81
C LEU A 357 24.27 -5.65 13.67
N PRO A 358 25.56 -5.47 14.04
CA PRO A 358 26.25 -6.44 14.87
C PRO A 358 25.57 -6.59 16.23
N GLY A 359 25.38 -7.84 16.67
CA GLY A 359 24.72 -8.15 17.94
C GLY A 359 23.20 -8.19 17.89
N PHE A 360 22.61 -8.01 16.70
CA PHE A 360 21.18 -8.24 16.48
C PHE A 360 20.92 -9.63 15.90
N SER A 361 19.86 -10.27 16.36
CA SER A 361 19.21 -11.39 15.67
C SER A 361 18.16 -10.87 14.69
N VAL A 362 17.94 -11.60 13.61
CA VAL A 362 16.83 -11.38 12.69
C VAL A 362 15.66 -12.20 13.20
N ASP A 363 14.58 -11.56 13.62
CA ASP A 363 13.38 -12.24 14.13
C ASP A 363 12.43 -12.59 12.98
N SER A 364 12.30 -11.70 12.01
CA SER A 364 11.59 -11.94 10.76
C SER A 364 12.19 -11.11 9.61
N LEU A 365 12.05 -11.62 8.40
CA LEU A 365 12.47 -10.92 7.19
C LEU A 365 11.53 -11.31 6.07
N GLU A 366 10.78 -10.35 5.59
CA GLU A 366 9.92 -10.46 4.41
C GLU A 366 10.59 -9.73 3.25
N ILE A 367 10.69 -10.39 2.11
CA ILE A 367 11.28 -9.82 0.89
C ILE A 367 10.25 -9.98 -0.24
N LYS A 368 9.89 -8.84 -0.86
CA LYS A 368 9.08 -8.83 -2.08
C LYS A 368 9.94 -8.32 -3.22
N GLU A 369 10.00 -9.11 -4.31
CA GLU A 369 10.75 -8.73 -5.49
C GLU A 369 10.17 -7.48 -6.15
N PRO A 370 10.98 -6.64 -6.81
CA PRO A 370 10.49 -5.53 -7.60
C PRO A 370 9.74 -6.04 -8.84
N HIS A 371 8.88 -5.20 -9.39
CA HIS A 371 8.17 -5.49 -10.62
C HIS A 371 8.27 -4.30 -11.59
N HIS A 372 8.53 -4.60 -12.88
CA HIS A 372 8.66 -3.57 -13.90
C HIS A 372 8.17 -4.08 -15.26
N VAL A 373 7.29 -3.30 -15.87
CA VAL A 373 6.88 -3.50 -17.27
C VAL A 373 7.42 -2.34 -18.11
N PRO A 374 8.21 -2.63 -19.18
CA PRO A 374 8.81 -1.57 -19.98
C PRO A 374 7.79 -0.55 -20.52
N ALA A 375 8.15 0.73 -20.49
CA ALA A 375 7.29 1.82 -20.95
C ALA A 375 6.91 1.72 -22.43
N ASP A 376 7.76 1.09 -23.25
CA ASP A 376 7.54 0.85 -24.67
C ASP A 376 6.78 -0.46 -24.95
N SER A 377 6.39 -1.21 -23.92
CA SER A 377 5.56 -2.40 -24.08
C SER A 377 4.19 -2.05 -24.68
N LYS A 378 3.58 -3.02 -25.35
CA LYS A 378 2.24 -2.84 -25.92
C LYS A 378 1.20 -2.51 -24.83
N LEU A 379 1.28 -3.19 -23.68
CA LEU A 379 0.40 -2.95 -22.55
C LEU A 379 0.47 -1.48 -22.10
N VAL A 380 1.67 -1.01 -21.72
CA VAL A 380 1.85 0.33 -21.17
C VAL A 380 1.41 1.41 -22.17
N ARG A 381 1.80 1.27 -23.45
CA ARG A 381 1.36 2.21 -24.49
C ARG A 381 -0.15 2.24 -24.67
N SER A 382 -0.80 1.08 -24.73
CA SER A 382 -2.26 1.00 -24.91
C SER A 382 -3.01 1.65 -23.74
N LEU A 383 -2.50 1.50 -22.51
CA LEU A 383 -3.09 2.11 -21.31
C LEU A 383 -2.88 3.63 -21.29
N LEU A 384 -1.66 4.11 -21.58
CA LEU A 384 -1.38 5.55 -21.67
C LEU A 384 -2.21 6.23 -22.76
N ASP A 385 -2.31 5.61 -23.95
CA ASP A 385 -3.14 6.10 -25.04
C ASP A 385 -4.62 6.18 -24.64
N SER A 386 -5.13 5.17 -23.92
CA SER A 386 -6.51 5.15 -23.45
C SER A 386 -6.80 6.24 -22.42
N TYR A 387 -5.86 6.48 -21.50
CA TYR A 387 -5.95 7.58 -20.56
C TYR A 387 -5.99 8.93 -21.29
N THR A 388 -5.04 9.17 -22.19
CA THR A 388 -4.95 10.43 -22.96
C THR A 388 -6.18 10.65 -23.86
N GLU A 389 -6.71 9.61 -24.52
CA GLU A 389 -7.91 9.71 -25.35
C GLU A 389 -9.16 10.11 -24.57
N VAL A 390 -9.30 9.62 -23.33
CA VAL A 390 -10.48 9.91 -22.50
C VAL A 390 -10.34 11.24 -21.76
N THR A 391 -9.14 11.55 -21.27
CA THR A 391 -8.93 12.74 -20.43
C THR A 391 -8.51 13.98 -21.22
N GLY A 392 -7.83 13.79 -22.35
CA GLY A 392 -7.16 14.86 -23.09
C GLY A 392 -5.81 15.27 -22.46
N GLU A 393 -5.41 14.64 -21.35
CA GLU A 393 -4.20 14.98 -20.61
C GLU A 393 -3.00 14.12 -21.07
N PRO A 394 -1.78 14.68 -21.07
CA PRO A 394 -0.59 13.91 -21.35
C PRO A 394 -0.35 12.87 -20.25
N ALA A 395 0.14 11.69 -20.65
CA ALA A 395 0.37 10.58 -19.74
C ALA A 395 1.81 10.06 -19.83
N ALA A 396 2.39 9.79 -18.66
CA ALA A 396 3.70 9.14 -18.53
C ALA A 396 3.64 8.06 -17.45
N PRO A 397 4.43 6.98 -17.56
CA PRO A 397 4.47 5.96 -16.52
C PRO A 397 5.22 6.45 -15.29
N HIS A 398 4.81 5.94 -14.12
CA HIS A 398 5.40 6.25 -12.83
C HIS A 398 5.91 5.00 -12.12
N ALA A 399 6.84 5.21 -11.18
CA ALA A 399 7.28 4.20 -10.23
C ALA A 399 6.65 4.49 -8.85
N THR A 400 6.33 3.43 -8.10
CA THR A 400 5.88 3.51 -6.72
C THR A 400 6.74 2.67 -5.78
N GLY A 401 6.80 3.07 -4.51
CA GLY A 401 7.33 2.23 -3.43
C GLY A 401 6.28 1.28 -2.84
N GLY A 402 5.00 1.40 -3.23
CA GLY A 402 3.93 0.48 -2.88
C GLY A 402 3.97 -0.81 -3.71
N GLY A 403 3.01 -1.68 -3.49
CA GLY A 403 2.80 -2.89 -4.27
C GLY A 403 1.32 -3.19 -4.37
N THR A 404 0.88 -3.70 -5.51
CA THR A 404 -0.49 -4.09 -5.78
C THR A 404 -0.52 -5.50 -6.37
N TYR A 405 -1.69 -6.08 -6.56
CA TYR A 405 -1.84 -7.35 -7.28
C TYR A 405 -1.26 -7.34 -8.71
N ALA A 406 -0.90 -6.19 -9.26
CA ALA A 406 -0.22 -6.12 -10.55
C ALA A 406 1.03 -7.03 -10.63
N LYS A 407 1.74 -7.20 -9.49
CA LYS A 407 2.91 -8.10 -9.39
C LYS A 407 2.61 -9.59 -9.62
N VAL A 408 1.36 -10.01 -9.49
CA VAL A 408 0.97 -11.40 -9.71
C VAL A 408 0.97 -11.75 -11.20
N LEU A 409 0.80 -10.74 -12.05
CA LEU A 409 0.83 -10.91 -13.51
C LEU A 409 2.26 -10.80 -14.03
N LYS A 410 2.58 -11.58 -15.07
CA LYS A 410 3.86 -11.48 -15.76
C LYS A 410 4.10 -10.11 -16.40
N GLN A 411 3.06 -9.53 -16.98
CA GLN A 411 3.01 -8.18 -17.49
C GLN A 411 1.80 -7.48 -16.84
N GLY A 412 1.94 -7.12 -15.59
CA GLY A 412 0.93 -6.41 -14.82
C GLY A 412 1.37 -5.00 -14.49
N VAL A 413 0.45 -4.08 -14.46
CA VAL A 413 0.67 -2.70 -14.07
C VAL A 413 -0.48 -2.21 -13.18
N ALA A 414 -0.26 -1.23 -12.32
CA ALA A 414 -1.36 -0.58 -11.64
C ALA A 414 -1.87 0.60 -12.48
N TYR A 415 -3.21 0.74 -12.59
CA TYR A 415 -3.84 1.65 -13.54
C TYR A 415 -5.12 2.27 -12.97
N GLY A 416 -4.98 3.40 -12.32
CA GLY A 416 -6.07 4.10 -11.62
C GLY A 416 -6.43 3.38 -10.30
N ALA A 417 -7.49 3.78 -9.56
CA ALA A 417 -8.51 4.75 -10.04
C ALA A 417 -8.31 6.20 -9.55
N ALA A 418 -7.36 6.48 -8.65
CA ALA A 418 -7.12 7.84 -8.18
C ALA A 418 -6.55 8.73 -9.31
N PHE A 419 -7.10 9.94 -9.44
CA PHE A 419 -6.59 10.94 -10.38
C PHE A 419 -5.55 11.84 -9.69
N PRO A 420 -4.67 12.51 -10.46
CA PRO A 420 -3.62 13.35 -9.88
C PRO A 420 -4.10 14.49 -8.97
N GLU A 421 -5.35 14.91 -9.14
CA GLU A 421 -5.98 15.94 -8.32
C GLU A 421 -6.66 15.41 -7.06
N ASP A 422 -6.72 14.09 -6.86
CA ASP A 422 -7.33 13.48 -5.68
C ASP A 422 -6.38 13.50 -4.47
N GLU A 423 -6.98 13.63 -3.28
CA GLU A 423 -6.26 13.39 -2.04
C GLU A 423 -6.07 11.87 -1.87
N ASP A 424 -4.86 11.46 -1.50
CA ASP A 424 -4.58 10.08 -1.12
C ASP A 424 -5.11 9.83 0.30
N LEU A 425 -6.28 9.20 0.37
CA LEU A 425 -6.96 8.83 1.62
C LEU A 425 -7.06 7.31 1.80
N ALA A 426 -6.39 6.51 0.98
CA ALA A 426 -6.28 5.09 1.20
C ALA A 426 -5.76 4.79 2.62
N HIS A 427 -6.38 3.87 3.32
CA HIS A 427 -6.09 3.50 4.72
C HIS A 427 -6.33 4.61 5.77
N GLN A 428 -6.84 5.78 5.38
CA GLN A 428 -7.10 6.90 6.28
C GLN A 428 -8.59 7.01 6.63
N ALA A 429 -8.89 7.76 7.68
CA ALA A 429 -10.27 8.12 8.01
C ALA A 429 -10.83 9.08 6.96
N ASN A 430 -12.14 9.03 6.77
CA ASN A 430 -12.86 9.85 5.80
C ASN A 430 -12.51 9.57 4.33
N GLU A 431 -12.07 8.35 4.05
CA GLU A 431 -11.91 7.85 2.69
C GLU A 431 -13.17 8.08 1.87
N TYR A 432 -13.01 8.52 0.63
CA TYR A 432 -14.14 8.78 -0.28
C TYR A 432 -13.73 8.63 -1.75
N ILE A 433 -14.74 8.51 -2.60
CA ILE A 433 -14.58 8.69 -4.05
C ILE A 433 -15.54 9.78 -4.56
N ARG A 434 -15.27 10.29 -5.77
CA ARG A 434 -16.23 11.08 -6.55
C ARG A 434 -16.84 10.21 -7.63
N VAL A 435 -18.18 10.18 -7.69
CA VAL A 435 -18.90 9.38 -8.68
C VAL A 435 -18.53 9.80 -10.10
N SER A 436 -18.41 11.09 -10.37
CA SER A 436 -17.98 11.62 -11.67
C SER A 436 -16.59 11.14 -12.09
N GLN A 437 -15.64 11.05 -11.15
CA GLN A 437 -14.30 10.51 -11.41
C GLN A 437 -14.34 9.00 -11.66
N MET A 438 -15.18 8.26 -10.95
CA MET A 438 -15.33 6.83 -11.21
C MET A 438 -15.97 6.57 -12.58
N VAL A 439 -16.92 7.38 -13.01
CA VAL A 439 -17.45 7.29 -14.39
C VAL A 439 -16.36 7.57 -15.43
N LYS A 440 -15.48 8.53 -15.17
CA LYS A 440 -14.30 8.79 -16.00
C LYS A 440 -13.32 7.60 -16.00
N ALA A 441 -13.06 7.00 -14.84
CA ALA A 441 -12.24 5.79 -14.71
C ALA A 441 -12.84 4.60 -15.47
N MET A 442 -14.15 4.36 -15.36
CA MET A 442 -14.84 3.33 -16.13
C MET A 442 -14.65 3.50 -17.65
N LYS A 443 -14.71 4.75 -18.15
CA LYS A 443 -14.47 5.05 -19.58
C LYS A 443 -13.03 4.74 -19.97
N ILE A 444 -12.07 5.07 -19.11
CA ILE A 444 -10.65 4.77 -19.32
C ILE A 444 -10.44 3.24 -19.34
N TYR A 445 -11.00 2.52 -18.38
CA TYR A 445 -10.92 1.05 -18.34
C TYR A 445 -11.57 0.41 -19.56
N ALA A 446 -12.76 0.87 -19.95
CA ALA A 446 -13.43 0.34 -21.13
C ALA A 446 -12.62 0.58 -22.42
N ALA A 447 -12.03 1.77 -22.58
CA ALA A 447 -11.18 2.08 -23.72
C ALA A 447 -9.92 1.18 -23.75
N ALA A 448 -9.27 1.00 -22.59
CA ALA A 448 -8.10 0.16 -22.43
C ALA A 448 -8.41 -1.32 -22.74
N LEU A 449 -9.48 -1.85 -22.13
CA LEU A 449 -9.88 -3.24 -22.31
C LEU A 449 -10.28 -3.54 -23.76
N MET A 450 -11.00 -2.63 -24.42
CA MET A 450 -11.33 -2.78 -25.84
C MET A 450 -10.08 -2.81 -26.73
N LYS A 451 -9.07 -1.98 -26.45
CA LYS A 451 -7.80 -2.00 -27.20
C LYS A 451 -7.02 -3.29 -26.98
N LEU A 452 -6.85 -3.69 -25.70
CA LEU A 452 -6.06 -4.87 -25.34
C LEU A 452 -6.71 -6.18 -25.80
N ALA A 453 -8.05 -6.25 -25.77
CA ALA A 453 -8.79 -7.45 -26.15
C ALA A 453 -9.18 -7.49 -27.64
N ALA A 454 -8.95 -6.43 -28.43
CA ALA A 454 -9.21 -6.43 -29.88
C ALA A 454 -8.14 -7.13 -30.72
N GLU A 455 -7.03 -7.47 -30.12
CA GLU A 455 -5.85 -8.07 -30.77
C GLU A 455 -5.53 -9.41 -30.13
#